data_bb95008df25e97af833bf35386794db4
#
_entry.id   bb95008df25e97af833bf35386794db4
#
_cell.length_a   1.000
_cell.length_b   1.000
_cell.length_c   1.000
_cell.angle_alpha   90.00
_cell.angle_beta   90.00
_cell.angle_gamma   90.00
#
_symmetry.space_group_name_H-M   'P 1'
#
loop_
_entity.id
_entity.type
_entity.pdbx_description
1 polymer ?
#
loop_
_entity_poly.entity_id
_entity_poly.type
_entity_poly.pdbx_seq_one_letter_code
_entity_poly.pdbx_strand_id
1 'polypeptide(L)'
;MNRRSFLRTSALGGTAVAASSLAAPAISQGREVLTMVTTWPRGLAGVWDSVERVVNNVAAVTDGTLTIDAKAAGELVGAFESFDATASGQADAYHGADYYWVGQSPAWAFFTAVPFGMTVPEIMTWYYGGDGMAKHHELGEVFNIRAFLAGQTGAQGGGWFRNEITGAGDLQGLKFRMPGLGGEALSKIGVSVQNLPGGEIYQALSSGALDGTEWIGPWSDERLGLQEVCKHYYPAGMHEPGAALSVGFNLERFNALSPAHQKALEIACAEAHQHNYALFTANNGPALQRLTGAGVSVHEFPDDVWDAFANGAAQVLGGYKGDALYDTVFNSAMASMDATSGWLSLADAPYVRQRSRVLSIVRG
;
A
#
# COMPACT_ATOMS: atom_id res chain seq x y z
N MET A 1 30.47 -34.88 -74.33
CA MET A 1 30.67 -34.60 -72.91
C MET A 1 29.68 -35.44 -72.10
N ASN A 2 30.22 -36.37 -71.33
CA ASN A 2 29.48 -37.50 -70.79
C ASN A 2 28.97 -37.11 -69.34
N ARG A 3 27.72 -37.36 -69.05
CA ARG A 3 27.05 -37.04 -67.77
C ARG A 3 27.78 -37.54 -66.50
N ARG A 4 28.73 -38.51 -66.71
CA ARG A 4 29.52 -39.04 -65.58
C ARG A 4 30.71 -38.15 -65.15
N SER A 5 31.15 -37.19 -65.97
CA SER A 5 32.24 -36.27 -65.59
C SER A 5 31.73 -35.07 -64.78
N PHE A 6 30.46 -34.72 -64.96
CA PHE A 6 29.84 -33.61 -64.22
C PHE A 6 29.58 -33.94 -62.71
N LEU A 7 29.31 -35.22 -62.45
CA LEU A 7 29.04 -35.67 -61.07
C LEU A 7 30.31 -35.94 -60.23
N ARG A 8 31.49 -35.98 -60.87
CA ARG A 8 32.78 -36.15 -60.16
C ARG A 8 33.42 -34.84 -59.71
N THR A 9 33.00 -33.71 -60.30
CA THR A 9 33.55 -32.38 -59.95
C THR A 9 32.69 -31.67 -58.90
N SER A 10 31.48 -32.17 -58.63
CA SER A 10 30.55 -31.60 -57.57
C SER A 10 30.76 -32.20 -56.17
N ALA A 11 31.65 -33.17 -56.01
CA ALA A 11 31.87 -33.88 -54.76
C ALA A 11 33.10 -33.39 -53.97
N LEU A 12 33.75 -32.30 -54.40
CA LEU A 12 34.97 -31.78 -53.75
C LEU A 12 34.85 -30.29 -53.34
N GLY A 13 33.65 -29.73 -53.44
CA GLY A 13 33.35 -28.32 -53.02
C GLY A 13 32.42 -28.13 -51.86
N GLY A 14 32.11 -29.21 -51.14
CA GLY A 14 31.11 -29.20 -50.06
C GLY A 14 31.69 -29.52 -48.69
N THR A 15 32.80 -28.88 -48.31
CA THR A 15 33.25 -28.95 -46.91
C THR A 15 33.55 -27.55 -46.40
N ALA A 16 32.95 -27.32 -45.23
CA ALA A 16 33.23 -26.22 -44.30
C ALA A 16 32.48 -24.88 -44.54
N VAL A 17 31.13 -24.87 -44.46
CA VAL A 17 30.51 -23.91 -43.57
C VAL A 17 29.70 -24.73 -42.58
N ALA A 18 30.39 -25.43 -41.69
CA ALA A 18 29.86 -25.67 -40.37
C ALA A 18 29.74 -24.26 -39.73
N ALA A 19 28.55 -23.66 -39.83
CA ALA A 19 28.22 -22.58 -38.98
C ALA A 19 28.48 -23.09 -37.56
N SER A 20 29.59 -22.67 -36.97
CA SER A 20 29.75 -22.62 -35.57
C SER A 20 28.65 -21.69 -35.08
N SER A 21 27.45 -22.23 -34.81
CA SER A 21 26.59 -21.68 -33.83
C SER A 21 27.47 -21.70 -32.56
N LEU A 22 28.16 -20.59 -32.33
CA LEU A 22 28.62 -20.26 -31.00
C LEU A 22 27.33 -20.33 -30.16
N ALA A 23 27.16 -21.45 -29.49
CA ALA A 23 26.23 -21.52 -28.40
C ALA A 23 26.64 -20.34 -27.53
N ALA A 24 25.83 -19.26 -27.54
CA ALA A 24 25.94 -18.24 -26.53
C ALA A 24 26.02 -19.02 -25.23
N PRO A 25 27.00 -18.77 -24.35
CA PRO A 25 27.02 -19.45 -23.08
C PRO A 25 25.64 -19.23 -22.52
N ALA A 26 24.92 -20.33 -22.28
CA ALA A 26 23.76 -20.28 -21.42
C ALA A 26 24.35 -19.80 -20.09
N ILE A 27 24.31 -18.48 -19.88
CA ILE A 27 24.51 -17.93 -18.56
C ILE A 27 23.38 -18.60 -17.78
N SER A 28 23.74 -19.61 -17.00
CA SER A 28 22.91 -20.11 -15.93
C SER A 28 22.69 -18.89 -15.04
N GLN A 29 21.66 -18.12 -15.36
CA GLN A 29 21.12 -17.14 -14.41
C GLN A 29 20.59 -18.00 -13.30
N GLY A 30 21.41 -18.16 -12.23
CA GLY A 30 21.00 -18.83 -11.04
C GLY A 30 19.66 -18.21 -10.63
N ARG A 31 18.69 -19.04 -10.28
CA ARG A 31 17.43 -18.53 -9.74
C ARG A 31 17.73 -17.72 -8.49
N GLU A 32 17.31 -16.47 -8.49
CA GLU A 32 17.39 -15.61 -7.32
C GLU A 32 16.09 -15.69 -6.54
N VAL A 33 16.20 -15.79 -5.22
CA VAL A 33 15.06 -15.78 -4.31
C VAL A 33 15.25 -14.63 -3.35
N LEU A 34 14.26 -13.76 -3.24
CA LEU A 34 14.20 -12.71 -2.22
C LEU A 34 13.29 -13.15 -1.07
N THR A 35 13.75 -13.01 0.16
CA THR A 35 12.92 -13.19 1.35
C THR A 35 12.23 -11.88 1.66
N MET A 36 10.89 -11.88 1.64
CA MET A 36 10.07 -10.72 1.97
C MET A 36 9.29 -10.96 3.25
N VAL A 37 9.46 -10.10 4.24
CA VAL A 37 8.66 -10.08 5.47
C VAL A 37 7.48 -9.12 5.32
N THR A 38 6.37 -9.37 6.03
CA THR A 38 5.18 -8.53 5.88
C THR A 38 4.61 -8.10 7.22
N THR A 39 3.87 -6.99 7.22
CA THR A 39 3.11 -6.54 8.39
C THR A 39 1.76 -7.24 8.53
N TRP A 40 1.43 -8.17 7.64
CA TRP A 40 0.11 -8.76 7.50
C TRP A 40 0.03 -10.21 7.95
N PRO A 41 -1.08 -10.61 8.61
CA PRO A 41 -1.44 -12.02 8.74
C PRO A 41 -1.62 -12.67 7.37
N ARG A 42 -1.24 -13.94 7.26
CA ARG A 42 -1.42 -14.71 6.02
C ARG A 42 -2.90 -14.81 5.64
N GLY A 43 -3.22 -14.52 4.38
CA GLY A 43 -4.58 -14.60 3.84
C GLY A 43 -5.53 -13.50 4.29
N LEU A 44 -5.05 -12.45 4.97
CA LEU A 44 -5.90 -11.31 5.32
C LEU A 44 -6.31 -10.55 4.06
N ALA A 45 -7.63 -10.46 3.84
CA ALA A 45 -8.21 -9.92 2.63
C ALA A 45 -7.70 -8.51 2.28
N GLY A 46 -7.34 -8.35 1.04
CA GLY A 46 -6.86 -7.11 0.43
C GLY A 46 -5.37 -6.90 0.61
N VAL A 47 -4.86 -6.93 1.83
CA VAL A 47 -3.43 -6.66 2.10
C VAL A 47 -2.56 -7.87 1.74
N TRP A 48 -3.02 -9.10 2.04
CA TRP A 48 -2.30 -10.30 1.63
C TRP A 48 -2.43 -10.56 0.13
N ASP A 49 -3.58 -10.24 -0.46
CA ASP A 49 -3.78 -10.32 -1.93
C ASP A 49 -2.76 -9.43 -2.68
N SER A 50 -2.41 -8.27 -2.12
CA SER A 50 -1.35 -7.41 -2.68
C SER A 50 0.02 -8.08 -2.64
N VAL A 51 0.36 -8.73 -1.52
CA VAL A 51 1.60 -9.51 -1.37
C VAL A 51 1.68 -10.60 -2.44
N GLU A 52 0.64 -11.43 -2.56
CA GLU A 52 0.58 -12.51 -3.55
C GLU A 52 0.65 -11.97 -4.98
N ARG A 53 0.03 -10.81 -5.23
CA ARG A 53 0.08 -10.17 -6.55
C ARG A 53 1.50 -9.79 -6.93
N VAL A 54 2.25 -9.16 -6.04
CA VAL A 54 3.68 -8.82 -6.27
C VAL A 54 4.49 -10.09 -6.50
N VAL A 55 4.37 -11.10 -5.64
CA VAL A 55 5.09 -12.38 -5.75
C VAL A 55 4.85 -13.05 -7.11
N ASN A 56 3.58 -13.16 -7.49
CA ASN A 56 3.19 -13.83 -8.75
C ASN A 56 3.64 -13.03 -9.98
N ASN A 57 3.53 -11.71 -9.94
CA ASN A 57 3.95 -10.84 -11.04
C ASN A 57 5.46 -10.93 -11.26
N VAL A 58 6.26 -10.84 -10.19
CA VAL A 58 7.73 -10.94 -10.29
C VAL A 58 8.12 -12.26 -10.93
N ALA A 59 7.57 -13.38 -10.47
CA ALA A 59 7.85 -14.68 -11.04
C ALA A 59 7.46 -14.77 -12.53
N ALA A 60 6.28 -14.22 -12.87
CA ALA A 60 5.77 -14.26 -14.24
C ALA A 60 6.60 -13.41 -15.23
N VAL A 61 6.96 -12.17 -14.85
CA VAL A 61 7.68 -11.26 -15.77
C VAL A 61 9.17 -11.58 -15.88
N THR A 62 9.71 -12.45 -14.99
CA THR A 62 11.11 -12.87 -15.00
C THR A 62 11.30 -14.34 -15.43
N ASP A 63 10.25 -15.01 -15.92
CA ASP A 63 10.27 -16.45 -16.22
C ASP A 63 10.82 -17.29 -15.04
N GLY A 64 10.54 -16.84 -13.78
CA GLY A 64 10.98 -17.49 -12.55
C GLY A 64 12.50 -17.41 -12.32
N THR A 65 13.24 -16.56 -13.01
CA THR A 65 14.66 -16.29 -12.70
C THR A 65 14.80 -15.44 -11.43
N LEU A 66 13.79 -14.65 -11.07
CA LEU A 66 13.63 -13.98 -9.79
C LEU A 66 12.31 -14.40 -9.16
N THR A 67 12.33 -14.78 -7.89
CA THR A 67 11.14 -15.14 -7.12
C THR A 67 11.19 -14.51 -5.74
N ILE A 68 10.03 -14.39 -5.08
CA ILE A 68 9.92 -13.84 -3.74
C ILE A 68 9.28 -14.91 -2.83
N ASP A 69 9.93 -15.19 -1.70
CA ASP A 69 9.41 -16.02 -0.61
C ASP A 69 8.83 -15.11 0.48
N ALA A 70 7.51 -14.93 0.46
CA ALA A 70 6.81 -14.03 1.38
C ALA A 70 6.49 -14.70 2.72
N LYS A 71 6.87 -14.03 3.80
CA LYS A 71 6.64 -14.42 5.19
C LYS A 71 5.56 -13.53 5.81
N ALA A 72 4.55 -14.13 6.38
CA ALA A 72 3.53 -13.39 7.12
C ALA A 72 4.09 -12.82 8.43
N ALA A 73 3.38 -11.84 8.99
CA ALA A 73 3.72 -11.27 10.29
C ALA A 73 3.89 -12.36 11.36
N GLY A 74 5.02 -12.35 12.06
CA GLY A 74 5.37 -13.33 13.08
C GLY A 74 6.02 -14.64 12.57
N GLU A 75 6.11 -14.88 11.25
CA GLU A 75 6.79 -16.07 10.73
C GLU A 75 8.33 -15.98 10.80
N LEU A 76 8.88 -14.79 10.57
CA LEU A 76 10.32 -14.53 10.67
C LEU A 76 10.62 -13.42 11.66
N VAL A 77 9.87 -12.32 11.59
CA VAL A 77 9.97 -11.17 12.51
C VAL A 77 8.57 -10.69 12.88
N GLY A 78 8.43 -9.91 13.95
CA GLY A 78 7.17 -9.25 14.30
C GLY A 78 6.73 -8.27 13.20
N ALA A 79 5.43 -7.96 13.16
CA ALA A 79 4.84 -7.14 12.10
C ALA A 79 5.60 -5.81 11.88
N PHE A 80 5.83 -5.06 12.97
CA PHE A 80 6.46 -3.74 12.89
C PHE A 80 8.01 -3.78 12.84
N GLU A 81 8.62 -4.95 13.02
CA GLU A 81 10.06 -5.17 12.89
C GLU A 81 10.48 -5.37 11.41
N SER A 82 9.51 -5.46 10.49
CA SER A 82 9.76 -5.74 9.07
C SER A 82 10.70 -4.73 8.40
N PHE A 83 10.58 -3.45 8.76
CA PHE A 83 11.44 -2.38 8.22
C PHE A 83 12.90 -2.57 8.68
N ASP A 84 13.13 -2.72 9.98
CA ASP A 84 14.49 -2.85 10.55
C ASP A 84 15.16 -4.13 10.07
N ALA A 85 14.39 -5.24 9.95
CA ALA A 85 14.88 -6.49 9.39
C ALA A 85 15.32 -6.33 7.93
N THR A 86 14.59 -5.53 7.15
CA THR A 86 14.96 -5.24 5.76
C THR A 86 16.14 -4.27 5.67
N ALA A 87 16.11 -3.18 6.42
CA ALA A 87 17.19 -2.19 6.44
C ALA A 87 18.54 -2.80 6.83
N SER A 88 18.55 -3.74 7.80
CA SER A 88 19.75 -4.45 8.25
C SER A 88 20.18 -5.61 7.34
N GLY A 89 19.38 -6.01 6.34
CA GLY A 89 19.64 -7.14 5.46
C GLY A 89 19.32 -8.53 6.08
N GLN A 90 18.59 -8.58 7.20
CA GLN A 90 18.04 -9.83 7.75
C GLN A 90 16.94 -10.39 6.84
N ALA A 91 16.20 -9.53 6.15
CA ALA A 91 15.30 -9.85 5.05
C ALA A 91 15.69 -9.03 3.82
N ASP A 92 15.35 -9.52 2.61
CA ASP A 92 15.66 -8.79 1.37
C ASP A 92 14.63 -7.70 1.09
N ALA A 93 13.40 -7.85 1.60
CA ALA A 93 12.31 -6.90 1.38
C ALA A 93 11.28 -6.93 2.52
N TYR A 94 10.51 -5.84 2.63
CA TYR A 94 9.26 -5.84 3.39
C TYR A 94 8.06 -5.52 2.49
N HIS A 95 6.84 -5.91 2.92
CA HIS A 95 5.58 -5.36 2.43
C HIS A 95 4.77 -4.83 3.61
N GLY A 96 4.43 -3.53 3.58
CA GLY A 96 3.77 -2.88 4.71
C GLY A 96 3.17 -1.53 4.35
N ALA A 97 2.72 -0.83 5.38
CA ALA A 97 2.30 0.57 5.30
C ALA A 97 3.40 1.44 5.93
N ASP A 98 3.98 2.34 5.15
CA ASP A 98 5.19 3.07 5.55
C ASP A 98 4.99 3.94 6.81
N TYR A 99 3.78 4.38 7.09
CA TYR A 99 3.47 5.13 8.31
C TYR A 99 3.70 4.34 9.62
N TYR A 100 3.83 3.01 9.56
CA TYR A 100 4.17 2.24 10.76
C TYR A 100 5.55 2.61 11.31
N TRP A 101 6.39 3.21 10.48
CA TRP A 101 7.77 3.59 10.81
C TRP A 101 7.98 5.10 10.94
N VAL A 102 6.92 5.86 11.31
CA VAL A 102 7.04 7.31 11.63
C VAL A 102 8.04 7.57 12.75
N GLY A 103 8.32 6.57 13.59
CA GLY A 103 9.38 6.64 14.59
C GLY A 103 10.80 6.69 14.01
N GLN A 104 11.02 6.20 12.79
CA GLN A 104 12.28 6.32 12.05
C GLN A 104 12.36 7.71 11.39
N SER A 105 11.30 8.13 10.74
CA SER A 105 11.08 9.47 10.22
C SER A 105 9.58 9.70 9.96
N PRO A 106 9.02 10.83 10.39
CA PRO A 106 7.62 11.16 10.11
C PRO A 106 7.34 11.34 8.61
N ALA A 107 8.38 11.53 7.78
CA ALA A 107 8.28 11.61 6.32
C ALA A 107 7.72 10.33 5.68
N TRP A 108 7.92 9.16 6.29
CA TRP A 108 7.39 7.88 5.79
C TRP A 108 5.85 7.88 5.68
N ALA A 109 5.16 8.64 6.51
CA ALA A 109 3.70 8.70 6.49
C ALA A 109 3.13 9.13 5.13
N PHE A 110 3.81 10.01 4.39
CA PHE A 110 3.33 10.53 3.11
C PHE A 110 3.25 9.46 2.00
N PHE A 111 3.98 8.36 2.14
CA PHE A 111 3.94 7.24 1.18
C PHE A 111 2.87 6.20 1.53
N THR A 112 2.15 6.39 2.61
CA THR A 112 0.91 5.67 2.92
C THR A 112 -0.26 6.64 2.96
N ALA A 113 -0.41 7.40 4.04
CA ALA A 113 -1.44 8.43 4.21
C ALA A 113 -1.07 9.37 5.37
N VAL A 114 -1.55 10.60 5.27
CA VAL A 114 -1.53 11.59 6.36
C VAL A 114 -2.95 12.14 6.55
N PRO A 115 -3.31 12.63 7.75
CA PRO A 115 -4.59 13.28 7.97
C PRO A 115 -4.89 14.36 6.95
N PHE A 116 -6.09 14.34 6.36
CA PHE A 116 -6.52 15.25 5.29
C PHE A 116 -5.57 15.28 4.07
N GLY A 117 -4.81 14.20 3.87
CA GLY A 117 -3.85 14.08 2.79
C GLY A 117 -4.47 13.71 1.44
N MET A 118 -3.64 13.16 0.59
CA MET A 118 -3.99 12.85 -0.80
C MET A 118 -5.00 11.69 -0.89
N THR A 119 -5.99 11.88 -1.75
CA THR A 119 -6.84 10.80 -2.27
C THR A 119 -6.04 9.90 -3.22
N VAL A 120 -6.62 8.75 -3.62
CA VAL A 120 -5.94 7.82 -4.54
C VAL A 120 -5.48 8.48 -5.84
N PRO A 121 -6.32 9.27 -6.57
CA PRO A 121 -5.85 9.96 -7.77
C PRO A 121 -4.70 10.95 -7.50
N GLU A 122 -4.72 11.62 -6.36
CA GLU A 122 -3.68 12.58 -5.98
C GLU A 122 -2.36 11.91 -5.66
N ILE A 123 -2.36 10.83 -4.86
CA ILE A 123 -1.12 10.10 -4.57
C ILE A 123 -0.54 9.44 -5.83
N MET A 124 -1.39 8.90 -6.71
CA MET A 124 -0.94 8.36 -8.00
C MET A 124 -0.33 9.44 -8.90
N THR A 125 -0.94 10.63 -8.92
CA THR A 125 -0.42 11.78 -9.68
C THR A 125 0.93 12.23 -9.13
N TRP A 126 1.03 12.40 -7.81
CA TRP A 126 2.29 12.75 -7.16
C TRP A 126 3.39 11.71 -7.41
N TYR A 127 3.05 10.43 -7.24
CA TYR A 127 4.04 9.35 -7.28
C TYR A 127 4.51 9.01 -8.69
N TYR A 128 3.58 8.89 -9.65
CA TYR A 128 3.91 8.46 -11.01
C TYR A 128 4.00 9.60 -12.03
N GLY A 129 3.33 10.71 -11.78
CA GLY A 129 3.31 11.89 -12.65
C GLY A 129 4.16 13.07 -12.16
N GLY A 130 4.49 13.08 -10.87
CA GLY A 130 5.32 14.07 -10.20
C GLY A 130 6.66 13.49 -9.75
N ASP A 131 7.14 13.98 -8.61
CA ASP A 131 8.43 13.58 -8.03
C ASP A 131 8.31 12.64 -6.83
N GLY A 132 7.11 12.17 -6.48
CA GLY A 132 6.85 11.32 -5.31
C GLY A 132 7.70 10.06 -5.26
N MET A 133 7.86 9.35 -6.39
CA MET A 133 8.75 8.18 -6.46
C MET A 133 10.21 8.56 -6.16
N ALA A 134 10.69 9.68 -6.68
CA ALA A 134 12.04 10.16 -6.40
C ALA A 134 12.19 10.50 -4.92
N LYS A 135 11.20 11.16 -4.30
CA LYS A 135 11.18 11.46 -2.86
C LYS A 135 11.15 10.20 -2.00
N HIS A 136 10.42 9.15 -2.42
CA HIS A 136 10.40 7.86 -1.73
C HIS A 136 11.79 7.20 -1.75
N HIS A 137 12.46 7.27 -2.90
CA HIS A 137 13.81 6.74 -3.06
C HIS A 137 14.85 7.57 -2.26
N GLU A 138 14.78 8.90 -2.32
CA GLU A 138 15.67 9.80 -1.56
C GLU A 138 15.54 9.54 -0.03
N LEU A 139 14.31 9.43 0.48
CA LEU A 139 14.08 9.08 1.88
C LEU A 139 14.62 7.68 2.18
N GLY A 140 14.29 6.70 1.33
CA GLY A 140 14.66 5.30 1.52
C GLY A 140 16.18 5.09 1.56
N GLU A 141 16.96 5.81 0.76
CA GLU A 141 18.41 5.73 0.74
C GLU A 141 19.04 6.06 2.10
N VAL A 142 18.44 6.97 2.89
CA VAL A 142 18.90 7.30 4.25
C VAL A 142 18.81 6.08 5.17
N PHE A 143 17.85 5.19 4.91
CA PHE A 143 17.56 4.02 5.75
C PHE A 143 17.98 2.69 5.10
N ASN A 144 18.82 2.72 4.06
CA ASN A 144 19.21 1.52 3.29
C ASN A 144 18.02 0.77 2.66
N ILE A 145 17.00 1.51 2.19
CA ILE A 145 15.78 0.98 1.57
C ILE A 145 15.60 1.54 0.16
N ARG A 146 15.14 0.69 -0.76
CA ARG A 146 14.57 1.06 -2.07
C ARG A 146 13.11 0.66 -2.09
N ALA A 147 12.21 1.65 -1.98
CA ALA A 147 10.78 1.37 -1.85
C ALA A 147 9.98 1.74 -3.10
N PHE A 148 8.88 1.00 -3.33
CA PHE A 148 7.90 1.23 -4.38
C PHE A 148 6.48 1.05 -3.82
N LEU A 149 5.51 1.84 -4.29
CA LEU A 149 4.10 1.58 -4.00
C LEU A 149 3.67 0.25 -4.63
N ALA A 150 3.06 -0.62 -3.85
CA ALA A 150 2.72 -1.99 -4.26
C ALA A 150 1.30 -2.42 -3.88
N GLY A 151 0.58 -1.62 -3.11
CA GLY A 151 -0.82 -1.81 -2.77
C GLY A 151 -1.52 -0.49 -2.54
N GLN A 152 -2.86 -0.51 -2.58
CA GLN A 152 -3.69 0.68 -2.38
C GLN A 152 -5.06 0.25 -1.85
N THR A 153 -5.44 0.77 -0.68
CA THR A 153 -6.70 0.39 -0.04
C THR A 153 -7.90 1.21 -0.53
N GLY A 154 -7.66 2.35 -1.14
CA GLY A 154 -8.66 3.39 -1.35
C GLY A 154 -8.87 4.23 -0.10
N ALA A 155 -9.94 5.01 -0.07
CA ALA A 155 -10.35 5.72 1.12
C ALA A 155 -10.74 4.71 2.21
N GLN A 156 -10.22 4.90 3.40
CA GLN A 156 -10.49 4.02 4.53
C GLN A 156 -11.68 4.51 5.36
N GLY A 157 -12.25 3.59 6.15
CA GLY A 157 -13.29 3.91 7.12
C GLY A 157 -12.73 4.69 8.32
N GLY A 158 -13.51 5.63 8.83
CA GLY A 158 -13.17 6.43 10.03
C GLY A 158 -13.16 5.61 11.31
N GLY A 159 -13.81 4.44 11.31
CA GLY A 159 -13.67 3.46 12.37
C GLY A 159 -14.94 2.73 12.77
N TRP A 160 -14.72 1.77 13.65
CA TRP A 160 -15.69 0.91 14.33
C TRP A 160 -15.72 1.24 15.81
N PHE A 161 -16.90 1.45 16.35
CA PHE A 161 -17.09 1.86 17.73
C PHE A 161 -18.11 0.97 18.43
N ARG A 162 -17.91 0.75 19.74
CA ARG A 162 -18.90 0.05 20.59
C ARG A 162 -20.16 0.90 20.77
N ASN A 163 -19.98 2.22 20.95
CA ASN A 163 -21.03 3.19 21.12
C ASN A 163 -21.01 4.17 19.94
N GLU A 164 -22.15 4.76 19.64
CA GLU A 164 -22.26 5.82 18.66
C GLU A 164 -21.45 7.05 19.08
N ILE A 165 -20.76 7.68 18.15
CA ILE A 165 -20.06 8.97 18.33
C ILE A 165 -21.01 10.07 17.88
N THR A 166 -21.50 10.83 18.82
CA THR A 166 -22.50 11.90 18.60
C THR A 166 -21.91 13.31 18.61
N GLY A 167 -20.63 13.43 18.98
CA GLY A 167 -19.87 14.68 19.00
C GLY A 167 -18.43 14.48 19.47
N ALA A 168 -17.62 15.53 19.36
CA ALA A 168 -16.20 15.51 19.75
C ALA A 168 -15.98 15.18 21.25
N GLY A 169 -17.00 15.41 22.11
CA GLY A 169 -16.94 15.04 23.53
C GLY A 169 -16.80 13.55 23.77
N ASP A 170 -17.36 12.70 22.89
CA ASP A 170 -17.31 11.24 23.00
C ASP A 170 -15.90 10.68 22.73
N LEU A 171 -15.00 11.49 22.17
CA LEU A 171 -13.63 11.10 21.91
C LEU A 171 -12.73 11.19 23.16
N GLN A 172 -13.15 11.89 24.22
CA GLN A 172 -12.33 12.10 25.39
C GLN A 172 -12.10 10.79 26.17
N GLY A 173 -10.83 10.38 26.25
CA GLY A 173 -10.42 9.15 26.94
C GLY A 173 -10.79 7.85 26.21
N LEU A 174 -11.39 7.93 25.00
CA LEU A 174 -11.72 6.78 24.17
C LEU A 174 -10.45 5.97 23.89
N LYS A 175 -10.46 4.68 24.16
CA LYS A 175 -9.35 3.77 23.82
C LYS A 175 -9.50 3.32 22.38
N PHE A 176 -8.68 3.86 21.51
CA PHE A 176 -8.83 3.66 20.06
C PHE A 176 -7.54 3.21 19.41
N ARG A 177 -7.63 2.26 18.47
CA ARG A 177 -6.49 1.88 17.66
C ARG A 177 -6.48 2.72 16.39
N MET A 178 -5.37 3.43 16.19
CA MET A 178 -5.06 4.12 14.94
C MET A 178 -3.55 4.29 14.80
N PRO A 179 -2.92 3.89 13.68
CA PRO A 179 -1.49 4.07 13.44
C PRO A 179 -1.14 5.45 12.87
N GLY A 180 0.16 5.68 12.71
CA GLY A 180 0.70 6.81 11.98
C GLY A 180 0.31 8.17 12.56
N LEU A 181 0.38 9.20 11.71
CA LEU A 181 0.09 10.58 12.12
C LEU A 181 -1.41 10.81 12.44
N GLY A 182 -2.30 9.94 11.95
CA GLY A 182 -3.71 9.94 12.34
C GLY A 182 -3.90 9.63 13.83
N GLY A 183 -3.19 8.61 14.33
CA GLY A 183 -3.19 8.26 15.74
C GLY A 183 -2.60 9.38 16.61
N GLU A 184 -1.52 10.00 16.17
CA GLU A 184 -0.96 11.15 16.89
C GLU A 184 -1.94 12.32 16.93
N ALA A 185 -2.66 12.60 15.83
CA ALA A 185 -3.68 13.66 15.78
C ALA A 185 -4.82 13.40 16.75
N LEU A 186 -5.32 12.16 16.84
CA LEU A 186 -6.33 11.76 17.84
C LEU A 186 -5.82 11.94 19.28
N SER A 187 -4.55 11.63 19.54
CA SER A 187 -3.95 11.81 20.86
C SER A 187 -3.91 13.30 21.28
N LYS A 188 -3.73 14.23 20.31
CA LYS A 188 -3.77 15.68 20.59
C LYS A 188 -5.13 16.18 21.04
N ILE A 189 -6.20 15.45 20.73
CA ILE A 189 -7.57 15.81 21.09
C ILE A 189 -8.17 14.94 22.18
N GLY A 190 -7.33 14.21 22.93
CA GLY A 190 -7.73 13.51 24.16
C GLY A 190 -8.11 12.05 24.00
N VAL A 191 -7.93 11.45 22.82
CA VAL A 191 -8.11 10.00 22.61
C VAL A 191 -6.91 9.23 23.18
N SER A 192 -7.18 8.10 23.83
CA SER A 192 -6.14 7.15 24.30
C SER A 192 -5.78 6.19 23.15
N VAL A 193 -4.78 6.56 22.34
CA VAL A 193 -4.45 5.84 21.12
C VAL A 193 -3.45 4.71 21.38
N GLN A 194 -3.66 3.58 20.71
CA GLN A 194 -2.74 2.46 20.63
C GLN A 194 -2.43 2.13 19.17
N ASN A 195 -1.18 1.80 18.88
CA ASN A 195 -0.77 1.29 17.57
C ASN A 195 -0.55 -0.23 17.66
N LEU A 196 -1.50 -1.00 17.11
CA LEU A 196 -1.48 -2.46 17.10
C LEU A 196 -1.48 -2.99 15.66
N PRO A 197 -0.73 -4.07 15.37
CA PRO A 197 -0.82 -4.76 14.09
C PRO A 197 -2.22 -5.36 13.87
N GLY A 198 -2.63 -5.51 12.60
CA GLY A 198 -3.98 -5.97 12.24
C GLY A 198 -4.40 -7.28 12.90
N GLY A 199 -3.47 -8.23 13.06
CA GLY A 199 -3.74 -9.53 13.69
C GLY A 199 -4.08 -9.47 15.18
N GLU A 200 -3.81 -8.36 15.87
CA GLU A 200 -4.05 -8.19 17.32
C GLU A 200 -5.33 -7.40 17.63
N ILE A 201 -5.91 -6.73 16.62
CA ILE A 201 -7.03 -5.79 16.81
C ILE A 201 -8.26 -6.48 17.39
N TYR A 202 -8.68 -7.62 16.81
CA TYR A 202 -9.87 -8.34 17.26
C TYR A 202 -9.77 -8.74 18.73
N GLN A 203 -8.62 -9.26 19.15
CA GLN A 203 -8.40 -9.66 20.55
C GLN A 203 -8.44 -8.45 21.49
N ALA A 204 -7.83 -7.32 21.10
CA ALA A 204 -7.84 -6.11 21.90
C ALA A 204 -9.25 -5.52 22.06
N LEU A 205 -10.06 -5.55 20.99
CA LEU A 205 -11.48 -5.21 21.04
C LEU A 205 -12.24 -6.18 21.94
N SER A 206 -12.15 -7.49 21.71
CA SER A 206 -12.92 -8.51 22.43
C SER A 206 -12.66 -8.49 23.95
N SER A 207 -11.42 -8.20 24.36
CA SER A 207 -11.05 -8.09 25.78
C SER A 207 -11.47 -6.77 26.44
N GLY A 208 -11.92 -5.75 25.67
CA GLY A 208 -12.20 -4.41 26.16
C GLY A 208 -10.96 -3.53 26.39
N ALA A 209 -9.80 -3.95 25.89
CA ALA A 209 -8.61 -3.10 25.88
C ALA A 209 -8.77 -1.91 24.92
N LEU A 210 -9.66 -2.04 23.92
CA LEU A 210 -10.07 -1.00 23.00
C LEU A 210 -11.59 -0.80 23.05
N ASP A 211 -12.01 0.47 22.90
CA ASP A 211 -13.41 0.88 22.74
C ASP A 211 -13.79 0.98 21.25
N GLY A 212 -12.80 1.15 20.37
CA GLY A 212 -12.97 1.22 18.93
C GLY A 212 -11.65 1.05 18.20
N THR A 213 -11.74 0.93 16.89
CA THR A 213 -10.60 0.79 15.98
C THR A 213 -10.96 1.30 14.60
N GLU A 214 -9.97 1.75 13.83
CA GLU A 214 -10.03 1.68 12.38
C GLU A 214 -9.26 0.45 11.89
N TRP A 215 -9.48 0.07 10.62
CA TRP A 215 -8.61 -0.87 9.92
C TRP A 215 -8.46 -0.45 8.46
N ILE A 216 -9.39 -0.80 7.58
CA ILE A 216 -9.31 -0.39 6.17
C ILE A 216 -10.70 0.01 5.65
N GLY A 217 -11.60 -0.95 5.59
CA GLY A 217 -12.92 -0.76 5.03
C GLY A 217 -13.72 -2.06 5.02
N PRO A 218 -15.00 -2.02 4.62
CA PRO A 218 -15.96 -3.08 4.87
C PRO A 218 -15.49 -4.49 4.57
N TRP A 219 -14.76 -4.68 3.47
CA TRP A 219 -14.33 -6.01 3.04
C TRP A 219 -13.25 -6.63 3.95
N SER A 220 -12.18 -5.88 4.23
CA SER A 220 -11.10 -6.36 5.10
C SER A 220 -11.54 -6.40 6.56
N ASP A 221 -12.34 -5.43 6.99
CA ASP A 221 -12.85 -5.29 8.35
C ASP A 221 -13.81 -6.44 8.72
N GLU A 222 -14.68 -6.85 7.77
CA GLU A 222 -15.54 -8.04 7.92
C GLU A 222 -14.71 -9.30 8.17
N ARG A 223 -13.55 -9.44 7.51
CA ARG A 223 -12.65 -10.59 7.67
C ARG A 223 -11.91 -10.60 8.99
N LEU A 224 -11.67 -9.43 9.57
CA LEU A 224 -11.16 -9.32 10.94
C LEU A 224 -12.23 -9.56 12.02
N GLY A 225 -13.51 -9.61 11.65
CA GLY A 225 -14.61 -9.83 12.59
C GLY A 225 -14.98 -8.60 13.41
N LEU A 226 -14.62 -7.38 12.99
CA LEU A 226 -14.84 -6.15 13.78
C LEU A 226 -16.30 -5.93 14.12
N GLN A 227 -17.22 -6.31 13.22
CA GLN A 227 -18.66 -6.25 13.40
C GLN A 227 -19.21 -7.16 14.52
N GLU A 228 -18.46 -8.14 14.96
CA GLU A 228 -18.88 -9.01 16.07
C GLU A 228 -18.83 -8.25 17.42
N VAL A 229 -17.92 -7.29 17.52
CA VAL A 229 -17.66 -6.53 18.76
C VAL A 229 -18.20 -5.09 18.68
N CYS A 230 -18.03 -4.41 17.55
CA CYS A 230 -18.44 -3.04 17.32
C CYS A 230 -19.59 -2.99 16.30
N LYS A 231 -20.64 -2.20 16.61
CA LYS A 231 -21.85 -2.11 15.77
C LYS A 231 -22.03 -0.77 15.06
N HIS A 232 -21.25 0.23 15.45
CA HIS A 232 -21.31 1.56 14.87
C HIS A 232 -20.12 1.76 13.94
N TYR A 233 -20.38 1.94 12.65
CA TYR A 233 -19.37 2.09 11.60
C TYR A 233 -19.45 3.46 10.92
N TYR A 234 -18.30 4.11 10.77
CA TYR A 234 -18.14 5.42 10.14
C TYR A 234 -17.29 5.27 8.87
N PRO A 235 -17.87 5.33 7.66
CA PRO A 235 -17.16 4.98 6.42
C PRO A 235 -16.19 6.06 5.93
N ALA A 236 -16.32 7.31 6.38
CA ALA A 236 -15.45 8.40 5.94
C ALA A 236 -14.32 8.64 6.94
N GLY A 237 -13.14 8.14 6.61
CA GLY A 237 -11.93 8.31 7.41
C GLY A 237 -11.12 9.54 7.01
N MET A 238 -11.08 10.55 7.88
CA MET A 238 -10.32 11.79 7.68
C MET A 238 -8.80 11.60 7.82
N HIS A 239 -8.37 10.46 8.34
CA HIS A 239 -6.97 10.10 8.58
C HIS A 239 -6.32 9.47 7.34
N GLU A 240 -7.08 8.73 6.52
CA GLU A 240 -6.58 7.97 5.37
C GLU A 240 -7.51 8.06 4.15
N PRO A 241 -7.53 9.22 3.46
CA PRO A 241 -8.36 9.41 2.26
C PRO A 241 -7.90 8.58 1.05
N GLY A 242 -6.67 8.03 1.10
CA GLY A 242 -6.13 7.12 0.12
C GLY A 242 -4.85 6.50 0.67
N ALA A 243 -4.92 5.29 1.24
CA ALA A 243 -3.76 4.67 1.86
C ALA A 243 -3.03 3.73 0.89
N ALA A 244 -1.80 4.10 0.53
CA ALA A 244 -0.91 3.25 -0.26
C ALA A 244 -0.11 2.29 0.64
N LEU A 245 0.24 1.14 0.09
CA LEU A 245 1.11 0.15 0.72
C LEU A 245 2.38 0.02 -0.13
N SER A 246 3.50 -0.27 0.52
CA SER A 246 4.81 -0.32 -0.13
C SER A 246 5.46 -1.69 -0.02
N VAL A 247 6.29 -2.00 -1.03
CA VAL A 247 7.38 -2.95 -0.89
C VAL A 247 8.69 -2.15 -0.80
N GLY A 248 9.39 -2.29 0.32
CA GLY A 248 10.75 -1.77 0.46
C GLY A 248 11.76 -2.91 0.36
N PHE A 249 12.77 -2.74 -0.47
CA PHE A 249 13.88 -3.67 -0.64
C PHE A 249 15.10 -3.16 0.13
N ASN A 250 15.88 -4.04 0.74
CA ASN A 250 17.22 -3.67 1.17
C ASN A 250 17.98 -3.07 -0.02
N LEU A 251 18.52 -1.86 0.13
CA LEU A 251 19.10 -1.09 -0.97
C LEU A 251 20.33 -1.79 -1.59
N GLU A 252 21.19 -2.38 -0.76
CA GLU A 252 22.37 -3.10 -1.24
C GLU A 252 21.96 -4.35 -2.03
N ARG A 253 20.96 -5.09 -1.50
CA ARG A 253 20.42 -6.28 -2.16
C ARG A 253 19.74 -5.92 -3.49
N PHE A 254 18.94 -4.85 -3.51
CA PHE A 254 18.31 -4.34 -4.74
C PHE A 254 19.34 -3.94 -5.78
N ASN A 255 20.37 -3.20 -5.40
CA ASN A 255 21.42 -2.75 -6.29
C ASN A 255 22.30 -3.91 -6.84
N ALA A 256 22.38 -5.03 -6.13
CA ALA A 256 23.08 -6.23 -6.60
C ALA A 256 22.30 -7.01 -7.67
N LEU A 257 20.99 -6.77 -7.82
CA LEU A 257 20.17 -7.40 -8.85
C LEU A 257 20.51 -6.86 -10.25
N SER A 258 20.28 -7.68 -11.28
CA SER A 258 20.39 -7.21 -12.65
C SER A 258 19.43 -6.04 -12.94
N PRO A 259 19.77 -5.12 -13.87
CA PRO A 259 18.85 -4.04 -14.26
C PRO A 259 17.48 -4.56 -14.72
N ALA A 260 17.42 -5.74 -15.35
CA ALA A 260 16.17 -6.38 -15.76
C ALA A 260 15.33 -6.80 -14.54
N HIS A 261 15.94 -7.40 -13.50
CA HIS A 261 15.26 -7.76 -12.28
C HIS A 261 14.79 -6.53 -11.49
N GLN A 262 15.62 -5.48 -11.38
CA GLN A 262 15.22 -4.22 -10.74
C GLN A 262 13.97 -3.63 -11.41
N LYS A 263 13.96 -3.59 -12.76
CA LYS A 263 12.81 -3.08 -13.51
C LYS A 263 11.58 -3.98 -13.41
N ALA A 264 11.77 -5.30 -13.31
CA ALA A 264 10.68 -6.24 -13.09
C ALA A 264 10.01 -6.02 -11.72
N LEU A 265 10.77 -5.77 -10.66
CA LEU A 265 10.26 -5.43 -9.34
C LEU A 265 9.44 -4.13 -9.35
N GLU A 266 9.97 -3.06 -9.98
CA GLU A 266 9.26 -1.79 -10.14
C GLU A 266 7.90 -1.97 -10.85
N ILE A 267 7.88 -2.69 -11.99
CA ILE A 267 6.67 -2.95 -12.78
C ILE A 267 5.67 -3.79 -11.98
N ALA A 268 6.15 -4.85 -11.31
CA ALA A 268 5.31 -5.73 -10.51
C ALA A 268 4.63 -4.98 -9.35
N CYS A 269 5.36 -4.09 -8.67
CA CYS A 269 4.83 -3.24 -7.61
C CYS A 269 3.78 -2.26 -8.16
N ALA A 270 4.07 -1.55 -9.25
CA ALA A 270 3.14 -0.59 -9.85
C ALA A 270 1.83 -1.25 -10.32
N GLU A 271 1.90 -2.44 -10.91
CA GLU A 271 0.69 -3.20 -11.30
C GLU A 271 -0.08 -3.66 -10.07
N ALA A 272 0.60 -4.19 -9.05
CA ALA A 272 -0.04 -4.63 -7.82
C ALA A 272 -0.74 -3.47 -7.10
N HIS A 273 -0.14 -2.28 -7.07
CA HIS A 273 -0.75 -1.06 -6.52
C HIS A 273 -2.09 -0.75 -7.19
N GLN A 274 -2.14 -0.73 -8.52
CA GLN A 274 -3.38 -0.46 -9.26
C GLN A 274 -4.41 -1.58 -9.10
N HIS A 275 -3.98 -2.84 -9.19
CA HIS A 275 -4.87 -4.00 -9.05
C HIS A 275 -5.52 -4.05 -7.67
N ASN A 276 -4.74 -3.79 -6.62
CA ASN A 276 -5.20 -3.84 -5.23
C ASN A 276 -6.28 -2.77 -4.96
N TYR A 277 -6.14 -1.56 -5.51
CA TYR A 277 -7.19 -0.52 -5.46
C TYR A 277 -8.51 -1.00 -6.09
N ALA A 278 -8.42 -1.59 -7.28
CA ALA A 278 -9.60 -2.12 -7.95
C ALA A 278 -10.26 -3.25 -7.13
N LEU A 279 -9.46 -4.11 -6.52
CA LEU A 279 -9.91 -5.22 -5.69
C LEU A 279 -10.67 -4.73 -4.44
N PHE A 280 -10.10 -3.78 -3.68
CA PHE A 280 -10.78 -3.18 -2.53
C PHE A 280 -12.08 -2.49 -2.93
N THR A 281 -12.03 -1.67 -3.99
CA THR A 281 -13.20 -0.93 -4.47
C THR A 281 -14.33 -1.86 -4.92
N ALA A 282 -14.01 -2.98 -5.59
CA ALA A 282 -14.98 -3.96 -6.02
C ALA A 282 -15.65 -4.72 -4.86
N ASN A 283 -14.92 -4.94 -3.77
CA ASN A 283 -15.40 -5.78 -2.67
C ASN A 283 -16.02 -5.00 -1.51
N ASN A 284 -15.65 -3.73 -1.30
CA ASN A 284 -16.17 -2.93 -0.17
C ASN A 284 -17.68 -2.73 -0.23
N GLY A 285 -18.27 -2.45 -1.41
CA GLY A 285 -19.70 -2.26 -1.54
C GLY A 285 -20.52 -3.50 -1.16
N PRO A 286 -20.26 -4.67 -1.76
CA PRO A 286 -20.91 -5.93 -1.35
C PRO A 286 -20.70 -6.30 0.12
N ALA A 287 -19.51 -6.06 0.68
CA ALA A 287 -19.23 -6.31 2.10
C ALA A 287 -20.06 -5.39 3.00
N LEU A 288 -20.15 -4.09 2.67
CA LEU A 288 -20.99 -3.15 3.41
C LEU A 288 -22.47 -3.59 3.46
N GLN A 289 -22.99 -4.11 2.34
CA GLN A 289 -24.35 -4.65 2.29
C GLN A 289 -24.54 -5.85 3.23
N ARG A 290 -23.58 -6.76 3.31
CA ARG A 290 -23.61 -7.88 4.26
C ARG A 290 -23.56 -7.40 5.72
N LEU A 291 -22.65 -6.47 6.01
CA LEU A 291 -22.48 -5.90 7.35
C LEU A 291 -23.75 -5.18 7.84
N THR A 292 -24.36 -4.36 6.99
CA THR A 292 -25.63 -3.68 7.34
C THR A 292 -26.77 -4.67 7.48
N GLY A 293 -26.85 -5.70 6.62
CA GLY A 293 -27.79 -6.82 6.75
C GLY A 293 -27.59 -7.63 8.04
N ALA A 294 -26.40 -7.64 8.62
CA ALA A 294 -26.05 -8.26 9.89
C ALA A 294 -26.22 -7.32 11.11
N GLY A 295 -26.84 -6.15 10.92
CA GLY A 295 -27.18 -5.22 11.99
C GLY A 295 -26.09 -4.20 12.35
N VAL A 296 -25.12 -3.94 11.45
CA VAL A 296 -24.19 -2.83 11.60
C VAL A 296 -24.91 -1.52 11.24
N SER A 297 -24.80 -0.53 12.12
CA SER A 297 -25.31 0.83 11.91
C SER A 297 -24.22 1.69 11.28
N VAL A 298 -24.53 2.33 10.15
CA VAL A 298 -23.62 3.22 9.43
C VAL A 298 -23.96 4.66 9.79
N HIS A 299 -22.94 5.43 10.14
CA HIS A 299 -23.07 6.81 10.59
C HIS A 299 -22.14 7.74 9.82
N GLU A 300 -22.41 9.03 9.90
CA GLU A 300 -21.47 10.10 9.53
C GLU A 300 -20.97 10.77 10.80
N PHE A 301 -19.70 11.15 10.84
CA PHE A 301 -19.18 11.94 11.94
C PHE A 301 -19.79 13.33 11.94
N PRO A 302 -20.22 13.86 13.10
CA PRO A 302 -20.60 15.27 13.24
C PRO A 302 -19.46 16.23 12.86
N ASP A 303 -19.81 17.43 12.43
CA ASP A 303 -18.85 18.46 11.99
C ASP A 303 -17.82 18.81 13.08
N ASP A 304 -18.23 18.83 14.37
CA ASP A 304 -17.32 19.11 15.48
C ASP A 304 -16.24 18.02 15.68
N VAL A 305 -16.50 16.78 15.27
CA VAL A 305 -15.52 15.69 15.24
C VAL A 305 -14.48 15.96 14.14
N TRP A 306 -14.94 16.36 12.94
CA TRP A 306 -14.05 16.76 11.85
C TRP A 306 -13.16 17.94 12.24
N ASP A 307 -13.75 18.99 12.85
CA ASP A 307 -13.04 20.18 13.31
C ASP A 307 -12.01 19.85 14.40
N ALA A 308 -12.40 19.01 15.38
CA ALA A 308 -11.48 18.58 16.42
C ALA A 308 -10.29 17.81 15.84
N PHE A 309 -10.54 16.84 14.93
CA PHE A 309 -9.48 16.08 14.31
C PHE A 309 -8.59 16.97 13.42
N ALA A 310 -9.15 17.94 12.68
CA ALA A 310 -8.38 18.88 11.89
C ALA A 310 -7.41 19.71 12.74
N ASN A 311 -7.86 20.15 13.93
CA ASN A 311 -7.00 20.86 14.88
C ASN A 311 -5.87 19.97 15.43
N GLY A 312 -6.14 18.69 15.70
CA GLY A 312 -5.12 17.71 16.09
C GLY A 312 -4.11 17.46 14.96
N ALA A 313 -4.62 17.28 13.73
CA ALA A 313 -3.79 17.07 12.53
C ALA A 313 -2.86 18.27 12.25
N ALA A 314 -3.39 19.50 12.35
CA ALA A 314 -2.59 20.71 12.17
C ALA A 314 -1.43 20.80 13.18
N GLN A 315 -1.66 20.41 14.45
CA GLN A 315 -0.62 20.38 15.47
C GLN A 315 0.47 19.34 15.15
N VAL A 316 0.08 18.14 14.69
CA VAL A 316 1.03 17.07 14.36
C VAL A 316 1.83 17.42 13.12
N LEU A 317 1.16 17.73 12.00
CA LEU A 317 1.84 18.07 10.75
C LEU A 317 2.72 19.32 10.87
N GLY A 318 2.26 20.31 11.65
CA GLY A 318 3.05 21.52 11.95
C GLY A 318 4.22 21.25 12.89
N GLY A 319 4.08 20.29 13.79
CA GLY A 319 5.07 19.96 14.81
C GLY A 319 6.37 19.34 14.27
N TYR A 320 6.31 18.72 13.09
CA TYR A 320 7.47 18.12 12.43
C TYR A 320 8.22 19.07 11.48
N LYS A 321 7.68 20.27 11.23
CA LYS A 321 8.36 21.28 10.40
C LYS A 321 9.71 21.69 11.01
N GLY A 322 10.71 21.77 10.15
CA GLY A 322 12.10 22.00 10.53
C GLY A 322 12.97 20.73 10.50
N ASP A 323 12.36 19.54 10.42
CA ASP A 323 13.08 18.33 10.07
C ASP A 323 13.30 18.29 8.55
N ALA A 324 14.56 18.20 8.10
CA ALA A 324 14.89 18.34 6.68
C ALA A 324 14.32 17.23 5.80
N LEU A 325 14.24 15.99 6.29
CA LEU A 325 13.65 14.86 5.56
C LEU A 325 12.14 15.05 5.44
N TYR A 326 11.51 15.39 6.56
CA TYR A 326 10.07 15.66 6.59
C TYR A 326 9.70 16.82 5.68
N ASP A 327 10.37 17.97 5.81
CA ASP A 327 10.07 19.17 5.02
C ASP A 327 10.21 18.91 3.51
N THR A 328 11.21 18.13 3.10
CA THR A 328 11.41 17.76 1.70
C THR A 328 10.22 17.01 1.13
N VAL A 329 9.75 15.99 1.83
CA VAL A 329 8.61 15.15 1.40
C VAL A 329 7.30 15.90 1.56
N PHE A 330 7.08 16.59 2.70
CA PHE A 330 5.89 17.39 2.98
C PHE A 330 5.66 18.43 1.89
N ASN A 331 6.67 19.24 1.57
CA ASN A 331 6.52 20.32 0.58
C ASN A 331 6.22 19.78 -0.82
N SER A 332 6.85 18.68 -1.23
CA SER A 332 6.57 18.01 -2.50
C SER A 332 5.13 17.50 -2.56
N ALA A 333 4.70 16.75 -1.52
CA ALA A 333 3.36 16.20 -1.44
C ALA A 333 2.28 17.29 -1.44
N MET A 334 2.45 18.36 -0.63
CA MET A 334 1.49 19.47 -0.56
C MET A 334 1.42 20.24 -1.88
N ALA A 335 2.54 20.49 -2.54
CA ALA A 335 2.56 21.17 -3.85
C ALA A 335 1.82 20.35 -4.92
N SER A 336 1.98 19.01 -4.92
CA SER A 336 1.24 18.14 -5.83
C SER A 336 -0.26 18.12 -5.52
N MET A 337 -0.63 18.06 -4.25
CA MET A 337 -2.02 18.10 -3.82
C MET A 337 -2.69 19.41 -4.21
N ASP A 338 -2.05 20.55 -3.98
CA ASP A 338 -2.55 21.88 -4.38
C ASP A 338 -2.77 21.98 -5.89
N ALA A 339 -1.89 21.38 -6.69
CA ALA A 339 -1.99 21.40 -8.14
C ALA A 339 -3.13 20.52 -8.68
N THR A 340 -3.52 19.45 -7.97
CA THR A 340 -4.49 18.44 -8.47
C THR A 340 -5.87 18.57 -7.84
N SER A 341 -5.97 18.94 -6.57
CA SER A 341 -7.24 18.99 -5.81
C SER A 341 -8.29 19.90 -6.43
N GLY A 342 -7.87 21.04 -6.98
CA GLY A 342 -8.76 22.00 -7.65
C GLY A 342 -9.51 21.35 -8.83
N TRP A 343 -8.82 20.59 -9.68
CA TRP A 343 -9.44 19.88 -10.79
C TRP A 343 -10.38 18.79 -10.31
N LEU A 344 -9.95 17.94 -9.39
CA LEU A 344 -10.76 16.83 -8.86
C LEU A 344 -12.04 17.32 -8.17
N SER A 345 -11.97 18.44 -7.46
CA SER A 345 -13.12 19.08 -6.82
C SER A 345 -14.13 19.64 -7.83
N LEU A 346 -13.68 20.09 -9.01
CA LEU A 346 -14.53 20.63 -10.05
C LEU A 346 -15.07 19.57 -11.01
N ALA A 347 -14.32 18.51 -11.27
CA ALA A 347 -14.66 17.47 -12.24
C ALA A 347 -15.24 16.22 -11.59
N ASP A 348 -14.45 15.50 -10.78
CA ASP A 348 -14.79 14.15 -10.32
C ASP A 348 -15.84 14.15 -9.21
N ALA A 349 -15.67 14.93 -8.18
CA ALA A 349 -16.57 14.94 -7.03
C ALA A 349 -18.02 15.36 -7.40
N PRO A 350 -18.24 16.47 -8.16
CA PRO A 350 -19.58 16.82 -8.62
C PRO A 350 -20.17 15.77 -9.57
N TYR A 351 -19.36 15.19 -10.47
CA TYR A 351 -19.84 14.17 -11.40
C TYR A 351 -20.35 12.94 -10.63
N VAL A 352 -19.58 12.38 -9.70
CA VAL A 352 -19.98 11.21 -8.92
C VAL A 352 -21.27 11.48 -8.16
N ARG A 353 -21.38 12.66 -7.51
CA ARG A 353 -22.60 13.07 -6.77
C ARG A 353 -23.81 13.19 -7.69
N GLN A 354 -23.69 13.86 -8.85
CA GLN A 354 -24.79 14.04 -9.79
C GLN A 354 -25.17 12.74 -10.47
N ARG A 355 -24.20 11.91 -10.84
CA ARG A 355 -24.47 10.57 -11.39
C ARG A 355 -25.30 9.74 -10.41
N SER A 356 -24.92 9.70 -9.13
CA SER A 356 -25.68 8.96 -8.11
C SER A 356 -27.13 9.44 -8.01
N ARG A 357 -27.37 10.76 -8.11
CA ARG A 357 -28.70 11.35 -8.08
C ARG A 357 -29.58 10.98 -9.27
N VAL A 358 -29.00 10.91 -10.48
CA VAL A 358 -29.77 10.71 -11.72
C VAL A 358 -29.73 9.27 -12.26
N LEU A 359 -29.02 8.36 -11.60
CA LEU A 359 -28.75 7.03 -12.11
C LEU A 359 -30.04 6.19 -12.35
N SER A 360 -31.07 6.39 -11.52
CA SER A 360 -32.38 5.75 -11.71
C SER A 360 -33.08 6.21 -12.99
N ILE A 361 -32.92 7.48 -13.37
CA ILE A 361 -33.49 8.03 -14.60
C ILE A 361 -32.79 7.41 -15.83
N VAL A 362 -31.44 7.28 -15.76
CA VAL A 362 -30.65 6.73 -16.87
C VAL A 362 -30.90 5.23 -17.09
N ARG A 363 -31.26 4.53 -16.05
CA ARG A 363 -31.50 3.07 -16.10
C ARG A 363 -32.95 2.70 -16.44
N GLY A 364 -33.92 3.65 -16.46
CA GLY A 364 -35.33 3.46 -16.69
C GLY A 364 -36.01 2.92 -15.44
#